data_2ab1b17640399cb789de937bd9882d8f
#
_entry.id   2ab1b17640399cb789de937bd9882d8f
#
_cell.length_a   1.000
_cell.length_b   1.000
_cell.length_c   1.000
_cell.angle_alpha   90.00
_cell.angle_beta   90.00
_cell.angle_gamma   90.00
#
_symmetry.space_group_name_H-M   'P 1'
#
loop_
_entity.id
_entity.type
_entity.pdbx_description
1 polymer ?
#
loop_
_entity_poly.entity_id
_entity_poly.type
_entity_poly.pdbx_seq_one_letter_code
_entity_poly.pdbx_strand_id
1 'polypeptide(L)'
;ILNTFQTTSDEPKRSSETQTHSNPKQRSSKMAVNLTEKTADQLLNIDGIQLFTARAGIKQTDRADLTLMVLSGGNTVGAVFTTNRFCAAPVHIAKSHLFDEDGVRAIIINTGNANAGTGAQGRIDAIETCAATAEQTGCKPSQVLPFSTGVILEPLPVSKIIAALPKMQPADWADAARAIMTTDTVPKSASREGSVGEKHTVRATGIAKGSGMIHPNMATMLSFIATDAKVSQPVLQLMTQEIADETFNTITVDGDTSTNDSFVIIATGKNRQSEIDNIADPRYKQLKDLPGSHALAL
;
A
#
# COMPACT_ATOMS: atom_id res chain seq x y z
N ILE A 1 35.65 -5.95 -67.63
CA ILE A 1 34.89 -5.25 -68.67
C ILE A 1 34.10 -4.19 -67.92
N LEU A 2 34.55 -2.93 -68.19
CA LEU A 2 33.91 -1.67 -67.71
C LEU A 2 32.55 -1.53 -68.35
N ASN A 3 31.62 -0.92 -67.59
CA ASN A 3 30.73 0.09 -68.12
C ASN A 3 30.26 1.08 -67.08
N THR A 4 30.70 2.27 -67.31
CA THR A 4 30.37 3.57 -66.70
C THR A 4 28.94 3.98 -67.11
N PHE A 5 28.12 4.44 -66.18
CA PHE A 5 27.02 5.31 -66.49
C PHE A 5 27.04 6.50 -65.54
N GLN A 6 27.33 7.66 -66.12
CA GLN A 6 27.05 8.99 -65.60
C GLN A 6 25.54 9.26 -65.70
N THR A 7 24.96 9.78 -64.67
CA THR A 7 23.71 10.53 -64.75
C THR A 7 23.77 11.76 -63.88
N THR A 8 23.39 12.82 -64.50
CA THR A 8 23.36 14.22 -64.21
C THR A 8 22.60 14.60 -62.92
N SER A 9 23.18 15.60 -62.28
CA SER A 9 22.64 16.36 -61.16
C SER A 9 21.39 17.15 -61.52
N ASP A 10 20.34 17.03 -60.72
CA ASP A 10 19.34 18.07 -60.57
C ASP A 10 19.00 18.16 -59.06
N GLU A 11 19.49 19.23 -58.43
CA GLU A 11 19.08 19.63 -57.09
C GLU A 11 17.80 20.44 -57.14
N PRO A 12 16.76 20.11 -56.33
CA PRO A 12 15.70 21.07 -56.09
C PRO A 12 16.04 21.97 -54.92
N LYS A 13 15.88 23.24 -55.14
CA LYS A 13 16.04 24.37 -54.22
C LYS A 13 15.29 24.12 -52.88
N ARG A 14 16.03 24.20 -51.76
CA ARG A 14 15.48 24.29 -50.40
C ARG A 14 14.77 25.65 -50.22
N SER A 15 13.46 25.61 -50.01
CA SER A 15 12.70 26.70 -49.44
C SER A 15 12.98 26.78 -47.94
N SER A 16 13.38 27.93 -47.47
CA SER A 16 13.57 28.25 -46.06
C SER A 16 12.23 28.26 -45.32
N GLU A 17 11.86 27.15 -44.69
CA GLU A 17 10.81 27.15 -43.67
C GLU A 17 11.39 27.55 -42.34
N THR A 18 10.94 28.68 -41.85
CA THR A 18 11.20 29.22 -40.53
C THR A 18 10.61 28.24 -39.48
N GLN A 19 11.46 27.47 -38.82
CA GLN A 19 11.03 26.69 -37.66
C GLN A 19 10.72 27.64 -36.48
N THR A 20 9.43 27.94 -36.31
CA THR A 20 8.93 28.47 -35.07
C THR A 20 9.06 27.39 -34.00
N HIS A 21 9.98 27.56 -33.04
CA HIS A 21 10.05 26.78 -31.81
C HIS A 21 8.74 26.95 -31.05
N SER A 22 7.81 26.04 -31.25
CA SER A 22 6.68 25.88 -30.36
C SER A 22 7.18 25.29 -29.04
N ASN A 23 7.11 26.12 -28.00
CA ASN A 23 7.26 25.75 -26.61
C ASN A 23 6.52 24.42 -26.34
N PRO A 24 7.13 23.39 -25.71
CA PRO A 24 6.41 22.21 -25.35
C PRO A 24 5.34 22.62 -24.34
N LYS A 25 4.10 22.67 -24.79
CA LYS A 25 2.94 22.83 -23.93
C LYS A 25 3.06 21.80 -22.81
N GLN A 26 3.22 22.27 -21.60
CA GLN A 26 2.96 21.50 -20.40
C GLN A 26 1.66 20.71 -20.63
N ARG A 27 1.79 19.40 -20.84
CA ARG A 27 0.64 18.50 -20.73
C ARG A 27 0.23 18.57 -19.27
N SER A 28 -0.80 19.35 -18.98
CA SER A 28 -1.52 19.19 -17.72
C SER A 28 -2.00 17.74 -17.70
N SER A 29 -1.37 16.91 -16.88
CA SER A 29 -1.90 15.62 -16.55
C SER A 29 -3.31 15.88 -16.04
N LYS A 30 -4.34 15.42 -16.74
CA LYS A 30 -5.70 15.41 -16.20
C LYS A 30 -5.64 14.52 -14.98
N MET A 31 -5.57 15.14 -13.81
CA MET A 31 -5.64 14.46 -12.53
C MET A 31 -6.96 13.72 -12.41
N ALA A 32 -6.96 12.62 -11.67
CA ALA A 32 -8.16 11.89 -11.33
C ALA A 32 -9.22 12.88 -10.82
N VAL A 33 -10.38 12.89 -11.48
CA VAL A 33 -11.44 13.87 -11.21
C VAL A 33 -12.01 13.57 -9.82
N ASN A 34 -12.03 14.58 -8.93
CA ASN A 34 -12.64 14.56 -7.59
C ASN A 34 -11.86 13.89 -6.44
N LEU A 35 -10.59 13.50 -6.58
CA LEU A 35 -9.78 13.12 -5.44
C LEU A 35 -9.10 14.36 -4.84
N THR A 36 -9.45 14.68 -3.59
CA THR A 36 -8.79 15.72 -2.80
C THR A 36 -8.03 15.06 -1.66
N GLU A 37 -6.79 15.51 -1.47
CA GLU A 37 -5.99 15.11 -0.32
C GLU A 37 -6.71 15.46 0.98
N LYS A 38 -6.74 14.53 1.93
CA LYS A 38 -7.26 14.75 3.27
C LYS A 38 -6.14 15.25 4.18
N THR A 39 -6.49 16.23 5.01
CA THR A 39 -5.61 16.73 6.07
C THR A 39 -5.76 15.90 7.34
N ALA A 40 -4.80 16.02 8.26
CA ALA A 40 -4.78 15.25 9.50
C ALA A 40 -6.07 15.39 10.33
N ASP A 41 -6.64 16.60 10.39
CA ASP A 41 -7.88 16.91 11.11
C ASP A 41 -9.14 16.28 10.50
N GLN A 42 -9.06 15.86 9.24
CA GLN A 42 -10.14 15.15 8.53
C GLN A 42 -10.07 13.63 8.69
N LEU A 43 -9.03 13.11 9.35
CA LEU A 43 -8.81 11.68 9.54
C LEU A 43 -8.89 11.33 11.02
N LEU A 44 -9.67 10.29 11.33
CA LEU A 44 -9.87 9.84 12.70
C LEU A 44 -8.67 9.03 13.18
N ASN A 45 -8.19 9.33 14.36
CA ASN A 45 -7.22 8.47 15.04
C ASN A 45 -7.88 7.17 15.48
N ILE A 46 -7.15 6.07 15.36
CA ILE A 46 -7.56 4.75 15.80
C ILE A 46 -6.72 4.35 17.01
N ASP A 47 -7.35 4.21 18.14
CA ASP A 47 -6.67 3.81 19.36
C ASP A 47 -6.01 2.43 19.19
N GLY A 48 -4.79 2.29 19.67
CA GLY A 48 -4.03 1.05 19.57
C GLY A 48 -3.14 0.94 18.33
N ILE A 49 -3.05 2.00 17.52
CA ILE A 49 -2.07 2.13 16.43
C ILE A 49 -1.25 3.40 16.63
N GLN A 50 0.05 3.27 16.42
CA GLN A 50 0.99 4.39 16.29
C GLN A 50 1.61 4.35 14.91
N LEU A 51 1.68 5.51 14.26
CA LEU A 51 2.23 5.66 12.92
C LEU A 51 3.54 6.42 12.99
N PHE A 52 4.50 5.97 12.18
CA PHE A 52 5.80 6.61 12.02
C PHE A 52 6.19 6.61 10.55
N THR A 53 6.93 7.64 10.13
CA THR A 53 7.49 7.71 8.79
C THR A 53 8.95 8.14 8.83
N ALA A 54 9.70 7.76 7.79
CA ALA A 54 11.08 8.21 7.59
C ALA A 54 11.41 8.35 6.11
N ARG A 55 12.44 9.13 5.83
CA ARG A 55 13.12 9.16 4.53
C ARG A 55 14.32 8.21 4.60
N ALA A 56 14.15 7.00 4.08
CA ALA A 56 15.22 6.02 4.01
C ALA A 56 16.11 6.24 2.77
N GLY A 57 15.62 6.96 1.77
CA GLY A 57 16.33 7.20 0.52
C GLY A 57 16.41 5.94 -0.34
N ILE A 58 15.37 5.10 -0.30
CA ILE A 58 15.24 3.90 -1.14
C ILE A 58 15.20 4.32 -2.60
N LYS A 59 14.41 5.33 -2.90
CA LYS A 59 14.42 6.07 -4.14
C LYS A 59 14.65 7.55 -3.86
N GLN A 60 15.30 8.27 -4.78
CA GLN A 60 15.47 9.72 -4.63
C GLN A 60 14.10 10.41 -4.73
N THR A 61 13.52 10.75 -3.59
CA THR A 61 12.24 11.48 -3.48
C THR A 61 12.37 12.52 -2.36
N ASP A 62 11.60 13.60 -2.47
CA ASP A 62 11.52 14.63 -1.43
C ASP A 62 10.60 14.26 -0.26
N ARG A 63 9.97 13.10 -0.32
CA ARG A 63 9.01 12.60 0.67
C ARG A 63 9.54 11.40 1.45
N ALA A 64 8.87 11.06 2.56
CA ALA A 64 9.08 9.80 3.25
C ALA A 64 8.81 8.61 2.31
N ASP A 65 9.61 7.56 2.44
CA ASP A 65 9.56 6.32 1.66
C ASP A 65 9.60 5.06 2.56
N LEU A 66 9.47 5.26 3.86
CA LEU A 66 9.34 4.21 4.85
C LEU A 66 8.23 4.57 5.84
N THR A 67 7.27 3.65 6.04
CA THR A 67 6.15 3.79 6.98
C THR A 67 6.16 2.61 7.93
N LEU A 68 5.97 2.88 9.22
CA LEU A 68 5.84 1.87 10.27
C LEU A 68 4.52 2.10 11.01
N MET A 69 3.74 1.04 11.14
CA MET A 69 2.57 0.97 12.02
C MET A 69 2.90 0.05 13.18
N VAL A 70 2.86 0.57 14.40
CA VAL A 70 3.05 -0.20 15.64
C VAL A 70 1.69 -0.48 16.25
N LEU A 71 1.40 -1.75 16.49
CA LEU A 71 0.12 -2.22 16.96
C LEU A 71 0.18 -2.61 18.44
N SER A 72 -0.81 -2.16 19.22
CA SER A 72 -0.95 -2.61 20.61
C SER A 72 -1.34 -4.09 20.69
N GLY A 73 -1.01 -4.76 21.79
CA GLY A 73 -1.45 -6.14 22.02
C GLY A 73 -2.96 -6.29 22.06
N GLY A 74 -3.43 -7.49 21.69
CA GLY A 74 -4.86 -7.82 21.62
C GLY A 74 -5.56 -7.36 20.35
N ASN A 75 -4.80 -6.94 19.34
CA ASN A 75 -5.30 -6.70 17.99
C ASN A 75 -5.47 -8.01 17.21
N THR A 76 -6.25 -7.95 16.14
CA THR A 76 -6.34 -8.97 15.10
C THR A 76 -6.08 -8.33 13.74
N VAL A 77 -5.51 -9.10 12.81
CA VAL A 77 -5.17 -8.60 11.47
C VAL A 77 -5.66 -9.58 10.42
N GLY A 78 -6.55 -9.13 9.53
CA GLY A 78 -6.95 -9.86 8.35
C GLY A 78 -6.23 -9.32 7.12
N ALA A 79 -5.81 -10.19 6.21
CA ALA A 79 -5.16 -9.74 4.99
C ALA A 79 -5.47 -10.63 3.79
N VAL A 80 -5.56 -9.99 2.62
CA VAL A 80 -5.64 -10.65 1.31
C VAL A 80 -4.47 -10.18 0.47
N PHE A 81 -3.89 -11.10 -0.30
CA PHE A 81 -2.66 -10.86 -1.05
C PHE A 81 -2.82 -11.26 -2.51
N THR A 82 -1.97 -10.71 -3.37
CA THR A 82 -1.92 -11.04 -4.79
C THR A 82 -1.90 -12.55 -5.05
N THR A 83 -2.62 -12.95 -6.09
CA THR A 83 -2.61 -14.32 -6.65
C THR A 83 -1.57 -14.51 -7.75
N ASN A 84 -0.80 -13.45 -8.07
CA ASN A 84 0.24 -13.52 -9.08
C ASN A 84 1.27 -14.60 -8.72
N ARG A 85 1.57 -15.49 -9.66
CA ARG A 85 2.59 -16.55 -9.49
C ARG A 85 4.00 -15.97 -9.30
N PHE A 86 4.26 -14.78 -9.85
CA PHE A 86 5.49 -14.02 -9.64
C PHE A 86 5.38 -13.11 -8.41
N CYS A 87 4.94 -13.70 -7.31
CA CYS A 87 4.69 -13.01 -6.05
C CYS A 87 6.02 -12.51 -5.44
N ALA A 88 6.01 -11.28 -4.94
CA ALA A 88 7.17 -10.64 -4.32
C ALA A 88 7.56 -11.29 -2.98
N ALA A 89 8.84 -11.23 -2.65
CA ALA A 89 9.37 -11.80 -1.41
C ALA A 89 8.65 -11.32 -0.13
N PRO A 90 8.36 -10.01 0.07
CA PRO A 90 7.64 -9.53 1.26
C PRO A 90 6.25 -10.13 1.40
N VAL A 91 5.55 -10.40 0.28
CA VAL A 91 4.22 -11.04 0.33
C VAL A 91 4.29 -12.46 0.88
N HIS A 92 5.33 -13.23 0.51
CA HIS A 92 5.53 -14.58 1.06
C HIS A 92 5.80 -14.54 2.58
N ILE A 93 6.62 -13.59 3.03
CA ILE A 93 6.93 -13.41 4.46
C ILE A 93 5.68 -12.93 5.21
N ALA A 94 4.97 -11.93 4.70
CA ALA A 94 3.74 -11.44 5.32
C ALA A 94 2.67 -12.55 5.47
N LYS A 95 2.49 -13.39 4.44
CA LYS A 95 1.59 -14.56 4.51
C LYS A 95 1.99 -15.53 5.61
N SER A 96 3.28 -15.81 5.80
CA SER A 96 3.74 -16.73 6.85
C SER A 96 3.61 -16.14 8.25
N HIS A 97 3.86 -14.83 8.41
CA HIS A 97 3.80 -14.16 9.70
C HIS A 97 2.38 -13.81 10.15
N LEU A 98 1.43 -13.64 9.21
CA LEU A 98 0.04 -13.26 9.51
C LEU A 98 -0.65 -14.24 10.46
N PHE A 99 -0.31 -15.53 10.35
CA PHE A 99 -0.92 -16.61 11.13
C PHE A 99 0.00 -17.14 12.23
N ASP A 100 1.06 -16.39 12.58
CA ASP A 100 1.90 -16.70 13.72
C ASP A 100 1.09 -16.60 15.02
N GLU A 101 1.31 -17.54 15.95
CA GLU A 101 0.57 -17.64 17.22
C GLU A 101 0.74 -16.39 18.11
N ASP A 102 1.86 -15.69 17.98
CA ASP A 102 2.15 -14.47 18.74
C ASP A 102 1.38 -13.25 18.26
N GLY A 103 0.72 -13.33 17.10
CA GLY A 103 -0.04 -12.24 16.46
C GLY A 103 0.85 -11.11 15.93
N VAL A 104 0.24 -10.16 15.23
CA VAL A 104 0.96 -9.06 14.57
C VAL A 104 1.18 -7.89 15.52
N ARG A 105 2.39 -7.35 15.55
CA ARG A 105 2.76 -6.19 16.39
C ARG A 105 3.30 -5.00 15.60
N ALA A 106 3.77 -5.23 14.37
CA ALA A 106 4.23 -4.16 13.52
C ALA A 106 3.95 -4.45 12.03
N ILE A 107 3.75 -3.39 11.28
CA ILE A 107 3.66 -3.40 9.81
C ILE A 107 4.68 -2.41 9.31
N ILE A 108 5.61 -2.87 8.47
CA ILE A 108 6.63 -2.03 7.83
C ILE A 108 6.39 -1.98 6.33
N ILE A 109 6.36 -0.78 5.76
CA ILE A 109 6.05 -0.54 4.34
C ILE A 109 7.17 0.31 3.77
N ASN A 110 7.84 -0.19 2.72
CA ASN A 110 8.78 0.60 1.96
C ASN A 110 8.24 0.94 0.58
N THR A 111 8.54 2.14 0.09
CA THR A 111 8.24 2.59 -1.26
C THR A 111 9.51 2.83 -2.08
N GLY A 112 9.38 2.71 -3.41
CA GLY A 112 10.50 2.90 -4.34
C GLY A 112 11.14 1.61 -4.83
N ASN A 113 11.03 0.50 -4.09
CA ASN A 113 11.50 -0.82 -4.46
C ASN A 113 10.47 -1.87 -4.05
N ALA A 114 10.09 -2.74 -4.98
CA ALA A 114 9.06 -3.77 -4.77
C ALA A 114 9.59 -5.05 -4.14
N ASN A 115 10.89 -5.25 -4.09
CA ASN A 115 11.53 -6.51 -3.70
C ASN A 115 10.90 -7.73 -4.41
N ALA A 116 10.62 -7.57 -5.70
CA ALA A 116 10.01 -8.57 -6.57
C ALA A 116 10.98 -9.02 -7.65
N GLY A 117 10.99 -10.33 -7.94
CA GLY A 117 11.93 -10.92 -8.89
C GLY A 117 13.38 -11.00 -8.39
N THR A 118 13.59 -10.87 -7.09
CA THR A 118 14.89 -10.82 -6.43
C THR A 118 15.38 -12.18 -5.90
N GLY A 119 14.59 -13.23 -6.15
CA GLY A 119 14.95 -14.62 -5.81
C GLY A 119 15.15 -14.86 -4.30
N ALA A 120 16.12 -15.70 -3.96
CA ALA A 120 16.42 -16.05 -2.57
C ALA A 120 16.91 -14.84 -1.75
N GLN A 121 17.68 -13.95 -2.37
CA GLN A 121 18.19 -12.75 -1.71
C GLN A 121 17.04 -11.85 -1.24
N GLY A 122 16.02 -11.63 -2.07
CA GLY A 122 14.88 -10.81 -1.69
C GLY A 122 14.10 -11.36 -0.47
N ARG A 123 14.08 -12.69 -0.27
CA ARG A 123 13.52 -13.29 0.94
C ARG A 123 14.37 -13.00 2.18
N ILE A 124 15.68 -13.09 2.05
CA ILE A 124 16.64 -12.73 3.10
C ILE A 124 16.43 -11.25 3.46
N ASP A 125 16.38 -10.38 2.47
CA ASP A 125 16.18 -8.94 2.64
C ASP A 125 14.87 -8.61 3.39
N ALA A 126 13.78 -9.30 3.06
CA ALA A 126 12.49 -9.14 3.74
C ALA A 126 12.55 -9.61 5.21
N ILE A 127 13.20 -10.74 5.48
CA ILE A 127 13.39 -11.25 6.85
C ILE A 127 14.28 -10.32 7.66
N GLU A 128 15.36 -9.80 7.08
CA GLU A 128 16.27 -8.85 7.73
C GLU A 128 15.56 -7.53 8.06
N THR A 129 14.70 -7.06 7.16
CA THR A 129 13.82 -5.90 7.41
C THR A 129 12.87 -6.18 8.59
N CYS A 130 12.27 -7.37 8.68
CA CYS A 130 11.43 -7.75 9.82
C CYS A 130 12.24 -7.80 11.12
N ALA A 131 13.44 -8.38 11.10
CA ALA A 131 14.29 -8.48 12.29
C ALA A 131 14.67 -7.10 12.84
N ALA A 132 15.11 -6.21 11.97
CA ALA A 132 15.47 -4.84 12.37
C ALA A 132 14.25 -4.04 12.88
N THR A 133 13.08 -4.22 12.26
CA THR A 133 11.83 -3.60 12.72
C THR A 133 11.41 -4.15 14.09
N ALA A 134 11.55 -5.44 14.30
CA ALA A 134 11.25 -6.09 15.56
C ALA A 134 12.14 -5.60 16.71
N GLU A 135 13.43 -5.42 16.46
CA GLU A 135 14.36 -4.81 17.41
C GLU A 135 13.94 -3.38 17.78
N GLN A 136 13.58 -2.57 16.79
CA GLN A 136 13.12 -1.18 17.00
C GLN A 136 11.81 -1.10 17.80
N THR A 137 10.91 -2.08 17.63
CA THR A 137 9.57 -2.05 18.24
C THR A 137 9.42 -2.94 19.47
N GLY A 138 10.45 -3.72 19.83
CA GLY A 138 10.43 -4.61 20.97
C GLY A 138 9.50 -5.83 20.81
N CYS A 139 9.37 -6.35 19.59
CA CYS A 139 8.57 -7.53 19.29
C CYS A 139 9.42 -8.64 18.65
N LYS A 140 8.83 -9.78 18.28
CA LYS A 140 9.52 -10.84 17.55
C LYS A 140 9.51 -10.56 16.04
N PRO A 141 10.51 -11.00 15.26
CA PRO A 141 10.51 -10.86 13.79
C PRO A 141 9.26 -11.45 13.13
N SER A 142 8.73 -12.56 13.62
CA SER A 142 7.48 -13.18 13.12
C SER A 142 6.22 -12.36 13.37
N GLN A 143 6.28 -11.36 14.25
CA GLN A 143 5.18 -10.42 14.53
C GLN A 143 5.20 -9.19 13.61
N VAL A 144 6.13 -9.12 12.66
CA VAL A 144 6.27 -8.01 11.72
C VAL A 144 5.79 -8.43 10.34
N LEU A 145 4.84 -7.69 9.75
CA LEU A 145 4.43 -7.88 8.37
C LEU A 145 5.16 -6.88 7.47
N PRO A 146 6.01 -7.34 6.52
CA PRO A 146 6.69 -6.49 5.58
C PRO A 146 5.85 -6.26 4.32
N PHE A 147 5.84 -5.03 3.81
CA PHE A 147 5.24 -4.66 2.54
C PHE A 147 6.21 -3.79 1.74
N SER A 148 6.25 -4.00 0.44
CA SER A 148 7.11 -3.25 -0.47
C SER A 148 6.34 -2.84 -1.71
N THR A 149 6.70 -1.70 -2.29
CA THR A 149 6.11 -1.24 -3.55
C THR A 149 7.11 -0.36 -4.31
N GLY A 150 7.14 -0.47 -5.62
CA GLY A 150 8.01 0.32 -6.48
C GLY A 150 8.64 -0.49 -7.62
N VAL A 151 9.92 -0.29 -7.86
CA VAL A 151 10.65 -0.95 -8.96
C VAL A 151 10.82 -2.43 -8.68
N ILE A 152 10.56 -3.27 -9.69
CA ILE A 152 10.80 -4.72 -9.69
C ILE A 152 12.20 -5.05 -10.24
N LEU A 153 12.70 -6.24 -9.93
CA LEU A 153 14.01 -6.78 -10.40
C LEU A 153 15.24 -6.01 -9.88
N GLU A 154 15.07 -5.12 -8.92
CA GLU A 154 16.17 -4.44 -8.24
C GLU A 154 16.32 -4.98 -6.80
N PRO A 155 17.56 -5.22 -6.31
CA PRO A 155 17.80 -5.60 -4.91
C PRO A 155 17.23 -4.56 -3.96
N LEU A 156 16.61 -5.01 -2.86
CA LEU A 156 16.12 -4.12 -1.83
C LEU A 156 17.32 -3.52 -1.07
N PRO A 157 17.43 -2.19 -0.94
CA PRO A 157 18.52 -1.56 -0.18
C PRO A 157 18.25 -1.63 1.34
N VAL A 158 18.31 -2.85 1.92
CA VAL A 158 17.96 -3.13 3.33
C VAL A 158 18.77 -2.26 4.29
N SER A 159 20.06 -2.02 4.01
CA SER A 159 20.91 -1.17 4.85
C SER A 159 20.35 0.24 5.03
N LYS A 160 19.70 0.80 3.99
CA LYS A 160 19.04 2.11 4.09
C LYS A 160 17.79 2.05 4.99
N ILE A 161 17.02 0.96 4.90
CA ILE A 161 15.86 0.75 5.77
C ILE A 161 16.30 0.68 7.23
N ILE A 162 17.27 -0.18 7.53
CA ILE A 162 17.83 -0.35 8.88
C ILE A 162 18.35 0.99 9.43
N ALA A 163 19.09 1.74 8.63
CA ALA A 163 19.63 3.04 9.04
C ALA A 163 18.54 4.11 9.27
N ALA A 164 17.37 3.96 8.69
CA ALA A 164 16.25 4.88 8.83
C ALA A 164 15.33 4.56 10.02
N LEU A 165 15.21 3.29 10.43
CA LEU A 165 14.35 2.87 11.53
C LEU A 165 14.54 3.71 12.82
N PRO A 166 15.75 3.92 13.36
CA PRO A 166 15.93 4.72 14.58
C PRO A 166 15.67 6.22 14.37
N LYS A 167 15.49 6.67 13.14
CA LYS A 167 15.24 8.08 12.76
C LYS A 167 13.77 8.34 12.42
N MET A 168 12.91 7.33 12.53
CA MET A 168 11.50 7.48 12.24
C MET A 168 10.86 8.54 13.15
N GLN A 169 9.99 9.35 12.58
CA GLN A 169 9.26 10.39 13.28
C GLN A 169 7.81 9.99 13.44
N PRO A 170 7.14 10.35 14.55
CA PRO A 170 5.69 10.23 14.67
C PRO A 170 4.98 10.84 13.47
N ALA A 171 3.96 10.19 12.99
CA ALA A 171 3.20 10.56 11.81
C ALA A 171 1.70 10.37 12.05
N ASP A 172 0.91 11.03 11.24
CA ASP A 172 -0.53 10.81 11.16
C ASP A 172 -0.92 9.96 9.93
N TRP A 173 -2.22 9.73 9.76
CA TRP A 173 -2.73 8.96 8.62
C TRP A 173 -2.51 9.66 7.27
N ALA A 174 -2.50 11.00 7.23
CA ALA A 174 -2.21 11.74 6.01
C ALA A 174 -0.73 11.62 5.61
N ASP A 175 0.18 11.67 6.58
CA ASP A 175 1.61 11.44 6.36
C ASP A 175 1.89 10.02 5.88
N ALA A 176 1.24 9.03 6.50
CA ALA A 176 1.34 7.62 6.09
C ALA A 176 0.82 7.42 4.66
N ALA A 177 -0.32 8.05 4.31
CA ALA A 177 -0.87 7.99 2.95
C ALA A 177 0.10 8.58 1.91
N ARG A 178 0.78 9.69 2.23
CA ARG A 178 1.81 10.28 1.36
C ARG A 178 3.04 9.37 1.23
N ALA A 179 3.45 8.75 2.33
CA ALA A 179 4.67 7.94 2.38
C ALA A 179 4.54 6.63 1.59
N ILE A 180 3.33 6.06 1.47
CA ILE A 180 3.12 4.82 0.69
C ILE A 180 2.92 5.04 -0.81
N MET A 181 2.79 6.28 -1.29
CA MET A 181 2.60 6.59 -2.72
C MET A 181 3.80 6.17 -3.57
N THR A 182 3.52 5.76 -4.81
CA THR A 182 4.54 5.53 -5.85
C THR A 182 4.33 6.48 -7.04
N THR A 183 3.47 6.11 -7.96
CA THR A 183 3.09 6.88 -9.15
C THR A 183 1.78 7.64 -8.96
N ASP A 184 1.20 7.54 -7.78
CA ASP A 184 -0.02 8.26 -7.42
C ASP A 184 0.18 9.78 -7.50
N THR A 185 -0.83 10.48 -7.97
CA THR A 185 -0.83 11.95 -8.06
C THR A 185 -1.37 12.61 -6.80
N VAL A 186 -2.20 11.89 -6.03
CA VAL A 186 -2.84 12.35 -4.79
C VAL A 186 -2.82 11.21 -3.77
N PRO A 187 -2.49 11.48 -2.49
CA PRO A 187 -2.61 10.48 -1.44
C PRO A 187 -4.07 10.11 -1.22
N LYS A 188 -4.31 8.82 -1.02
CA LYS A 188 -5.65 8.28 -0.81
C LYS A 188 -5.82 7.92 0.65
N SER A 189 -6.76 8.58 1.31
CA SER A 189 -7.10 8.32 2.71
C SER A 189 -8.56 8.63 2.97
N ALA A 190 -9.17 7.89 3.89
CA ALA A 190 -10.55 8.08 4.29
C ALA A 190 -10.74 7.71 5.76
N SER A 191 -11.70 8.35 6.42
CA SER A 191 -12.15 8.01 7.77
C SER A 191 -13.66 7.99 7.85
N ARG A 192 -14.17 7.10 8.66
CA ARG A 192 -15.59 7.02 8.99
C ARG A 192 -15.77 6.58 10.43
N GLU A 193 -16.91 6.94 11.00
CA GLU A 193 -17.42 6.35 12.22
C GLU A 193 -18.87 5.92 11.99
N GLY A 194 -19.30 4.92 12.72
CA GLY A 194 -20.66 4.41 12.62
C GLY A 194 -21.06 3.57 13.82
N SER A 195 -22.36 3.41 14.00
CA SER A 195 -22.89 2.59 15.08
C SER A 195 -22.76 1.11 14.77
N VAL A 196 -22.24 0.35 15.72
CA VAL A 196 -22.16 -1.11 15.70
C VAL A 196 -22.89 -1.64 16.93
N GLY A 197 -24.04 -2.26 16.72
CA GLY A 197 -25.03 -2.50 17.75
C GLY A 197 -25.70 -1.20 18.19
N GLU A 198 -26.39 -1.25 19.34
CA GLU A 198 -27.22 -0.11 19.80
C GLU A 198 -26.42 0.99 20.55
N LYS A 199 -25.22 0.67 21.05
CA LYS A 199 -24.55 1.52 22.06
C LYS A 199 -23.11 1.91 21.73
N HIS A 200 -22.53 1.40 20.65
CA HIS A 200 -21.12 1.60 20.37
C HIS A 200 -20.91 2.29 19.04
N THR A 201 -20.17 3.39 19.07
CA THR A 201 -19.63 4.01 17.86
C THR A 201 -18.25 3.42 17.61
N VAL A 202 -18.05 2.88 16.44
CA VAL A 202 -16.79 2.30 15.95
C VAL A 202 -16.21 3.23 14.91
N ARG A 203 -14.90 3.38 14.93
CA ARG A 203 -14.14 4.19 13.97
C ARG A 203 -13.35 3.29 13.04
N ALA A 204 -13.21 3.76 11.82
CA ALA A 204 -12.30 3.17 10.85
C ALA A 204 -11.57 4.29 10.09
N THR A 205 -10.28 4.09 9.84
CA THR A 205 -9.45 4.96 9.01
C THR A 205 -8.58 4.10 8.10
N GLY A 206 -8.49 4.48 6.84
CA GLY A 206 -7.71 3.73 5.88
C GLY A 206 -6.90 4.61 4.94
N ILE A 207 -5.84 4.01 4.42
CA ILE A 207 -4.98 4.56 3.39
C ILE A 207 -4.79 3.55 2.27
N ALA A 208 -4.65 4.04 1.05
CA ALA A 208 -4.34 3.22 -0.11
C ALA A 208 -3.39 3.91 -1.07
N LYS A 209 -2.70 3.11 -1.85
CA LYS A 209 -1.91 3.57 -3.00
C LYS A 209 -2.17 2.67 -4.21
N GLY A 210 -2.11 3.25 -5.40
CA GLY A 210 -2.22 2.57 -6.68
C GLY A 210 -2.80 3.50 -7.74
N SER A 211 -2.19 3.51 -8.94
CA SER A 211 -2.64 4.30 -10.07
C SER A 211 -2.48 3.59 -11.42
N GLY A 212 -1.76 2.49 -11.48
CA GLY A 212 -1.55 1.63 -12.66
C GLY A 212 -1.17 0.22 -12.26
N MET A 213 -1.14 -0.73 -13.20
CA MET A 213 -1.00 -2.16 -13.01
C MET A 213 -2.16 -2.71 -12.16
N ILE A 214 -3.42 -2.35 -12.53
CA ILE A 214 -4.63 -2.67 -11.77
C ILE A 214 -5.53 -3.60 -12.59
N HIS A 215 -5.69 -4.85 -12.12
CA HIS A 215 -6.56 -5.87 -12.69
C HIS A 215 -7.28 -6.68 -11.58
N PRO A 216 -8.57 -7.06 -11.74
CA PRO A 216 -9.31 -7.86 -10.76
C PRO A 216 -8.58 -9.15 -10.35
N ASN A 217 -8.70 -9.56 -9.11
CA ASN A 217 -7.99 -10.58 -8.33
C ASN A 217 -6.82 -10.02 -7.51
N MET A 218 -7.09 -8.98 -6.71
CA MET A 218 -6.12 -8.15 -5.98
C MET A 218 -5.25 -7.35 -6.94
N ALA A 219 -5.81 -6.22 -7.37
CA ALA A 219 -5.18 -5.23 -8.23
C ALA A 219 -4.01 -4.50 -7.54
N THR A 220 -3.08 -3.91 -8.30
CA THR A 220 -1.86 -3.24 -7.82
C THR A 220 -2.14 -2.17 -6.80
N MET A 221 -2.26 -2.62 -5.57
CA MET A 221 -2.65 -1.79 -4.48
C MET A 221 -2.04 -2.27 -3.18
N LEU A 222 -1.58 -1.32 -2.41
CA LEU A 222 -1.43 -1.51 -0.98
C LEU A 222 -2.53 -0.72 -0.30
N SER A 223 -3.36 -1.37 0.48
CA SER A 223 -4.36 -0.72 1.30
C SER A 223 -4.35 -1.25 2.71
N PHE A 224 -4.42 -0.33 3.66
CA PHE A 224 -4.42 -0.60 5.08
C PHE A 224 -5.59 0.14 5.69
N ILE A 225 -6.53 -0.60 6.29
CA ILE A 225 -7.67 -0.05 7.03
C ILE A 225 -7.54 -0.49 8.48
N ALA A 226 -7.66 0.45 9.40
CA ALA A 226 -7.69 0.18 10.82
C ALA A 226 -9.05 0.52 11.41
N THR A 227 -9.48 -0.26 12.39
CA THR A 227 -10.68 0.00 13.20
C THR A 227 -10.39 -0.26 14.67
N ASP A 228 -11.07 0.47 15.54
CA ASP A 228 -11.02 0.24 16.98
C ASP A 228 -11.91 -0.93 17.44
N ALA A 229 -12.71 -1.51 16.55
CA ALA A 229 -13.56 -2.66 16.82
C ALA A 229 -12.80 -3.85 17.42
N LYS A 230 -13.49 -4.65 18.20
CA LYS A 230 -13.00 -5.93 18.70
C LYS A 230 -13.63 -7.08 17.89
N VAL A 231 -12.79 -7.80 17.15
CA VAL A 231 -13.20 -8.90 16.24
C VAL A 231 -12.24 -10.06 16.40
N SER A 232 -12.73 -11.27 16.39
CA SER A 232 -11.87 -12.46 16.42
C SER A 232 -11.09 -12.63 15.12
N GLN A 233 -9.91 -13.22 15.18
CA GLN A 233 -9.03 -13.41 14.03
C GLN A 233 -9.70 -14.12 12.84
N PRO A 234 -10.45 -15.24 13.01
CA PRO A 234 -11.12 -15.92 11.90
C PRO A 234 -12.20 -15.06 11.25
N VAL A 235 -12.98 -14.33 12.07
CA VAL A 235 -14.05 -13.47 11.57
C VAL A 235 -13.49 -12.27 10.83
N LEU A 236 -12.42 -11.66 11.33
CA LEU A 236 -11.77 -10.54 10.64
C LEU A 236 -11.15 -10.97 9.31
N GLN A 237 -10.52 -12.15 9.26
CA GLN A 237 -9.95 -12.68 8.02
C GLN A 237 -11.03 -12.89 6.95
N LEU A 238 -12.17 -13.48 7.33
CA LEU A 238 -13.31 -13.66 6.41
C LEU A 238 -13.87 -12.30 5.96
N MET A 239 -14.09 -11.38 6.89
CA MET A 239 -14.56 -10.02 6.58
C MET A 239 -13.62 -9.31 5.59
N THR A 240 -12.31 -9.45 5.77
CA THR A 240 -11.31 -8.86 4.87
C THR A 240 -11.42 -9.44 3.46
N GLN A 241 -11.63 -10.75 3.34
CA GLN A 241 -11.86 -11.40 2.04
C GLN A 241 -13.13 -10.89 1.37
N GLU A 242 -14.26 -10.87 2.09
CA GLU A 242 -15.54 -10.39 1.54
C GLU A 242 -15.46 -8.93 1.08
N ILE A 243 -14.82 -8.05 1.86
CA ILE A 243 -14.63 -6.65 1.49
C ILE A 243 -13.75 -6.54 0.24
N ALA A 244 -12.66 -7.30 0.16
CA ALA A 244 -11.80 -7.30 -1.03
C ALA A 244 -12.59 -7.70 -2.28
N ASP A 245 -13.42 -8.74 -2.20
CA ASP A 245 -14.21 -9.25 -3.31
C ASP A 245 -15.31 -8.27 -3.75
N GLU A 246 -15.91 -7.55 -2.80
CA GLU A 246 -16.98 -6.57 -3.06
C GLU A 246 -16.44 -5.22 -3.55
N THR A 247 -15.14 -4.94 -3.38
CA THR A 247 -14.55 -3.61 -3.65
C THR A 247 -13.34 -3.69 -4.59
N PHE A 248 -12.17 -3.97 -4.07
CA PHE A 248 -10.90 -3.91 -4.79
C PHE A 248 -10.82 -4.90 -5.95
N ASN A 249 -11.41 -6.09 -5.81
CA ASN A 249 -11.44 -7.08 -6.89
C ASN A 249 -12.38 -6.70 -8.05
N THR A 250 -13.17 -5.62 -7.91
CA THR A 250 -14.04 -5.10 -8.97
C THR A 250 -13.39 -4.00 -9.81
N ILE A 251 -12.19 -3.52 -9.42
CA ILE A 251 -11.51 -2.39 -10.05
C ILE A 251 -10.46 -2.90 -11.06
N THR A 252 -10.50 -2.37 -12.28
CA THR A 252 -9.45 -2.59 -13.29
C THR A 252 -9.06 -1.28 -13.98
N VAL A 253 -7.78 -1.09 -14.29
CA VAL A 253 -7.25 0.08 -15.02
C VAL A 253 -6.56 -0.31 -16.31
N ASP A 254 -5.65 -1.29 -16.30
CA ASP A 254 -4.80 -1.67 -17.42
C ASP A 254 -4.72 -3.20 -17.66
N GLY A 255 -5.37 -4.00 -16.84
CA GLY A 255 -5.41 -5.44 -17.00
C GLY A 255 -4.19 -6.19 -16.45
N ASP A 256 -3.21 -5.50 -15.84
CA ASP A 256 -1.99 -6.11 -15.31
C ASP A 256 -2.14 -6.45 -13.81
N THR A 257 -1.74 -7.66 -13.40
CA THR A 257 -1.73 -8.08 -12.00
C THR A 257 -0.36 -7.83 -11.37
N SER A 258 -0.31 -7.08 -10.28
CA SER A 258 0.93 -6.78 -9.57
C SER A 258 1.50 -7.97 -8.80
N THR A 259 2.78 -7.86 -8.50
CA THR A 259 3.54 -8.82 -7.69
C THR A 259 3.38 -8.63 -6.19
N ASN A 260 2.85 -7.47 -5.74
CA ASN A 260 2.92 -7.02 -4.34
C ASN A 260 1.57 -6.70 -3.70
N ASP A 261 0.46 -6.86 -4.41
CA ASP A 261 -0.85 -6.43 -3.92
C ASP A 261 -1.19 -7.01 -2.57
N SER A 262 -1.67 -6.13 -1.71
CA SER A 262 -2.09 -6.52 -0.37
C SER A 262 -3.17 -5.58 0.15
N PHE A 263 -4.22 -6.15 0.69
CA PHE A 263 -5.26 -5.46 1.43
C PHE A 263 -5.28 -5.97 2.85
N VAL A 264 -5.15 -5.07 3.82
CA VAL A 264 -5.01 -5.40 5.23
C VAL A 264 -6.07 -4.65 6.05
N ILE A 265 -6.77 -5.36 6.90
CA ILE A 265 -7.64 -4.78 7.93
C ILE A 265 -7.07 -5.11 9.31
N ILE A 266 -6.95 -4.08 10.15
CA ILE A 266 -6.45 -4.16 11.51
C ILE A 266 -7.60 -3.81 12.45
N ALA A 267 -8.01 -4.73 13.32
CA ALA A 267 -8.95 -4.48 14.39
C ALA A 267 -8.19 -4.41 15.71
N THR A 268 -8.10 -3.21 16.30
CA THR A 268 -7.26 -3.00 17.49
C THR A 268 -7.89 -3.49 18.77
N GLY A 269 -9.20 -3.72 18.78
CA GLY A 269 -9.95 -4.17 19.95
C GLY A 269 -10.02 -3.14 21.08
N LYS A 270 -9.78 -1.84 20.79
CA LYS A 270 -9.80 -0.77 21.80
C LYS A 270 -11.18 -0.21 22.06
N ASN A 271 -12.16 -0.50 21.22
CA ASN A 271 -13.54 -0.19 21.46
C ASN A 271 -14.09 -1.03 22.63
N ARG A 272 -15.06 -0.47 23.36
CA ARG A 272 -15.67 -1.14 24.53
C ARG A 272 -16.72 -2.19 24.16
N GLN A 273 -17.00 -2.39 22.87
CA GLN A 273 -17.93 -3.44 22.42
C GLN A 273 -17.40 -4.83 22.78
N SER A 274 -18.31 -5.77 23.01
CA SER A 274 -17.95 -7.19 23.09
C SER A 274 -17.42 -7.67 21.75
N GLU A 275 -16.53 -8.65 21.78
CA GLU A 275 -15.95 -9.23 20.58
C GLU A 275 -17.02 -9.78 19.62
N ILE A 276 -16.81 -9.55 18.33
CA ILE A 276 -17.58 -10.20 17.26
C ILE A 276 -16.78 -11.44 16.85
N ASP A 277 -17.21 -12.60 17.29
CA ASP A 277 -16.57 -13.89 17.09
C ASP A 277 -17.31 -14.82 16.14
N ASN A 278 -18.47 -14.37 15.63
CA ASN A 278 -19.32 -15.13 14.74
C ASN A 278 -19.93 -14.24 13.65
N ILE A 279 -19.97 -14.74 12.42
CA ILE A 279 -20.59 -14.08 11.27
C ILE A 279 -22.12 -13.93 11.39
N ALA A 280 -22.77 -14.77 12.19
CA ALA A 280 -24.20 -14.65 12.49
C ALA A 280 -24.53 -13.52 13.49
N ASP A 281 -23.51 -12.89 14.11
CA ASP A 281 -23.72 -11.72 14.95
C ASP A 281 -24.29 -10.57 14.10
N PRO A 282 -25.44 -9.98 14.47
CA PRO A 282 -26.06 -8.90 13.70
C PRO A 282 -25.15 -7.68 13.53
N ARG A 283 -24.14 -7.51 14.40
CA ARG A 283 -23.15 -6.45 14.31
C ARG A 283 -22.12 -6.70 13.22
N TYR A 284 -21.96 -7.95 12.75
CA TYR A 284 -20.98 -8.30 11.70
C TYR A 284 -21.18 -7.47 10.44
N LYS A 285 -22.44 -7.42 9.93
CA LYS A 285 -22.74 -6.64 8.74
C LYS A 285 -22.51 -5.15 8.95
N GLN A 286 -22.97 -4.61 10.09
CA GLN A 286 -22.78 -3.19 10.41
C GLN A 286 -21.29 -2.81 10.46
N LEU A 287 -20.47 -3.68 11.05
CA LEU A 287 -19.03 -3.48 11.08
C LEU A 287 -18.41 -3.62 9.69
N LYS A 288 -18.80 -4.63 8.88
CA LYS A 288 -18.29 -4.83 7.53
C LYS A 288 -18.57 -3.63 6.62
N ASP A 289 -19.73 -3.02 6.74
CA ASP A 289 -20.14 -1.87 5.92
C ASP A 289 -19.27 -0.62 6.19
N LEU A 290 -18.64 -0.49 7.35
CA LEU A 290 -17.74 0.62 7.67
C LEU A 290 -16.43 0.56 6.86
N PRO A 291 -15.55 -0.44 7.00
CA PRO A 291 -14.34 -0.56 6.20
C PRO A 291 -14.65 -0.85 4.71
N GLY A 292 -15.77 -1.50 4.38
CA GLY A 292 -16.22 -1.71 3.00
C GLY A 292 -16.51 -0.39 2.28
N SER A 293 -17.22 0.52 2.93
CA SER A 293 -17.44 1.88 2.38
C SER A 293 -16.15 2.72 2.32
N HIS A 294 -15.14 2.43 3.14
CA HIS A 294 -13.79 3.00 3.04
C HIS A 294 -13.06 2.52 1.81
N ALA A 295 -13.04 1.21 1.61
CA ALA A 295 -12.40 0.59 0.48
C ALA A 295 -12.94 1.15 -0.85
N LEU A 296 -14.23 1.45 -0.92
CA LEU A 296 -14.85 2.14 -2.06
C LEU A 296 -14.50 3.63 -2.18
N ALA A 297 -14.06 4.26 -1.08
CA ALA A 297 -13.70 5.67 -1.04
C ALA A 297 -12.20 5.93 -1.26
N LEU A 298 -11.38 4.88 -1.21
CA LEU A 298 -9.94 4.88 -1.45
C LEU A 298 -9.60 4.54 -2.90
#